data_43dbfad8b19b3074ab5fd5f11cebc511
#
_entry.id   43dbfad8b19b3074ab5fd5f11cebc511
#
_cell.length_a   1.000
_cell.length_b   1.000
_cell.length_c   1.000
_cell.angle_alpha   90.00
_cell.angle_beta   90.00
_cell.angle_gamma   90.00
#
_symmetry.space_group_name_H-M   'P 1'
#
loop_
_entity.id
_entity.type
_entity.pdbx_description
1 polymer ?
#
loop_
_entity_poly.entity_id
_entity_poly.type
_entity_poly.pdbx_seq_one_letter_code
_entity_poly.pdbx_strand_id
1 'polypeptide(L)'
;VLEVIAKAFRNAKSENLRRFLGALEERANDYLEKLSASDFHGEIHLRQTADESTEIRLYSSNGTEIKNPSGSQETVMYMSVLFAISDFTDEKRDENYPLIFDAATSSFGDSKEEEFYNVIDKLNKQCIIITKDFITKGQIRLSDIDKLTCGVYRIKKAANFDERNMAT
;
A
#
# COMPACT_ATOMS: atom_id res chain seq x y z
N VAL A 1 36.56 21.36 -15.20
CA VAL A 1 35.58 20.77 -16.12
C VAL A 1 34.87 19.59 -15.47
N LEU A 2 35.58 18.56 -14.94
CA LEU A 2 34.98 17.38 -14.32
C LEU A 2 34.08 17.70 -13.11
N GLU A 3 34.50 18.64 -12.26
CA GLU A 3 33.69 19.07 -11.11
C GLU A 3 32.36 19.73 -11.53
N VAL A 4 32.37 20.53 -12.59
CA VAL A 4 31.16 21.18 -13.13
C VAL A 4 30.20 20.12 -13.66
N ILE A 5 30.70 19.14 -14.39
CA ILE A 5 29.91 18.03 -14.92
C ILE A 5 29.33 17.20 -13.76
N ALA A 6 30.15 16.83 -12.76
CA ALA A 6 29.68 16.08 -11.59
C ALA A 6 28.62 16.85 -10.79
N LYS A 7 28.76 18.17 -10.65
CA LYS A 7 27.75 19.02 -10.00
C LYS A 7 26.45 19.08 -10.80
N ALA A 8 26.55 19.20 -12.13
CA ALA A 8 25.38 19.21 -13.01
C ALA A 8 24.60 17.89 -12.92
N PHE A 9 25.29 16.72 -12.92
CA PHE A 9 24.65 15.41 -12.75
C PHE A 9 23.97 15.27 -11.37
N ARG A 10 24.65 15.67 -10.28
CA ARG A 10 24.02 15.64 -8.94
C ARG A 10 22.76 16.52 -8.87
N ASN A 11 22.83 17.73 -9.42
CA ASN A 11 21.68 18.62 -9.45
C ASN A 11 20.51 18.05 -10.28
N ALA A 12 20.82 17.48 -11.44
CA ALA A 12 19.81 16.83 -12.29
C ALA A 12 19.17 15.61 -11.60
N LYS A 13 19.98 14.76 -10.93
CA LYS A 13 19.48 13.63 -10.13
C LYS A 13 18.54 14.11 -9.02
N SER A 14 18.97 15.11 -8.25
CA SER A 14 18.18 15.65 -7.13
C SER A 14 16.86 16.27 -7.61
N GLU A 15 16.88 17.04 -8.70
CA GLU A 15 15.68 17.65 -9.26
C GLU A 15 14.72 16.61 -9.82
N ASN A 16 15.22 15.59 -10.52
CA ASN A 16 14.39 14.49 -11.02
C ASN A 16 13.75 13.68 -9.87
N LEU A 17 14.52 13.41 -8.81
CA LEU A 17 14.00 12.74 -7.63
C LEU A 17 12.92 13.58 -6.93
N ARG A 18 13.15 14.87 -6.77
CA ARG A 18 12.19 15.79 -6.17
C ARG A 18 10.87 15.82 -6.95
N ARG A 19 10.93 15.89 -8.28
CA ARG A 19 9.73 15.84 -9.14
C ARG A 19 9.00 14.50 -9.03
N PHE A 20 9.76 13.41 -9.02
CA PHE A 20 9.18 12.07 -8.85
C PHE A 20 8.50 11.92 -7.49
N LEU A 21 9.15 12.33 -6.40
CA LEU A 21 8.58 12.27 -5.05
C LEU A 21 7.33 13.14 -4.94
N GLY A 22 7.30 14.34 -5.56
CA GLY A 22 6.12 15.19 -5.57
C GLY A 22 4.93 14.54 -6.29
N ALA A 23 5.15 13.96 -7.45
CA ALA A 23 4.10 13.24 -8.19
C ALA A 23 3.63 11.96 -7.45
N LEU A 24 4.57 11.26 -6.79
CA LEU A 24 4.25 10.09 -5.97
C LEU A 24 3.43 10.47 -4.73
N GLU A 25 3.78 11.58 -4.08
CA GLU A 25 3.08 12.15 -2.92
C GLU A 25 1.63 12.51 -3.27
N GLU A 26 1.42 13.20 -4.38
CA GLU A 26 0.08 13.55 -4.88
C GLU A 26 -0.78 12.29 -5.06
N ARG A 27 -0.27 11.28 -5.77
CA ARG A 27 -0.99 10.03 -6.03
C ARG A 27 -1.21 9.20 -4.76
N ALA A 28 -0.24 9.20 -3.83
CA ALA A 28 -0.39 8.54 -2.54
C ALA A 28 -1.49 9.19 -1.69
N ASN A 29 -1.65 10.50 -1.75
CA ASN A 29 -2.71 11.21 -1.07
C ASN A 29 -4.10 10.90 -1.64
N ASP A 30 -4.22 10.70 -2.96
CA ASP A 30 -5.48 10.23 -3.58
C ASP A 30 -5.88 8.85 -3.05
N TYR A 31 -4.92 7.95 -2.83
CA TYR A 31 -5.19 6.65 -2.23
C TYR A 31 -5.46 6.74 -0.73
N LEU A 32 -4.76 7.63 -0.01
CA LEU A 32 -5.00 7.87 1.41
C LEU A 32 -6.45 8.30 1.66
N GLU A 33 -6.97 9.22 0.87
CA GLU A 33 -8.36 9.68 0.97
C GLU A 33 -9.34 8.52 0.76
N LYS A 34 -9.15 7.70 -0.28
CA LYS A 34 -10.01 6.55 -0.58
C LYS A 34 -9.97 5.49 0.51
N LEU A 35 -8.77 5.12 1.01
CA LEU A 35 -8.59 4.07 2.01
C LEU A 35 -8.95 4.48 3.43
N SER A 36 -9.01 5.78 3.71
CA SER A 36 -9.33 6.29 5.06
C SER A 36 -10.80 6.17 5.44
N ALA A 37 -11.70 5.87 4.49
CA ALA A 37 -13.13 5.69 4.72
C ALA A 37 -13.79 6.86 5.49
N SER A 38 -13.31 8.09 5.25
CA SER A 38 -13.71 9.31 5.95
C SER A 38 -13.41 9.36 7.47
N ASP A 39 -12.74 8.33 8.03
CA ASP A 39 -12.35 8.31 9.44
C ASP A 39 -11.15 9.20 9.75
N PHE A 40 -10.36 9.49 8.73
CA PHE A 40 -9.13 10.26 8.87
C PHE A 40 -8.95 11.18 7.66
N HIS A 41 -8.73 12.46 7.97
CA HIS A 41 -8.36 13.47 6.98
C HIS A 41 -6.96 13.96 7.30
N GLY A 42 -6.03 13.73 6.38
CA GLY A 42 -4.64 14.12 6.53
C GLY A 42 -3.88 13.96 5.23
N GLU A 43 -2.58 14.13 5.30
CA GLU A 43 -1.70 14.12 4.14
C GLU A 43 -0.44 13.30 4.40
N ILE A 44 -0.01 12.57 3.37
CA ILE A 44 1.29 11.92 3.32
C ILE A 44 2.29 12.91 2.73
N HIS A 45 3.45 13.05 3.35
CA HIS A 45 4.58 13.76 2.80
C HIS A 45 5.77 12.83 2.63
N LEU A 46 6.39 12.88 1.43
CA LEU A 46 7.58 12.13 1.08
C LEU A 46 8.79 13.07 1.09
N ARG A 47 9.73 12.85 1.99
CA ARG A 47 10.90 13.72 2.15
C ARG A 47 12.19 12.93 1.97
N GLN A 48 13.08 13.48 1.16
CA GLN A 48 14.45 12.98 1.08
C GLN A 48 15.22 13.44 2.32
N THR A 49 15.87 12.49 2.98
CA THR A 49 16.76 12.75 4.12
C THR A 49 18.18 13.06 3.65
N ALA A 50 19.04 13.49 4.59
CA ALA A 50 20.41 13.86 4.28
C ALA A 50 21.29 12.70 3.80
N ASP A 51 20.93 11.48 4.15
CA ASP A 51 21.58 10.22 3.72
C ASP A 51 21.01 9.64 2.40
N GLU A 52 20.27 10.46 1.64
CA GLU A 52 19.60 10.07 0.39
C GLU A 52 18.48 9.03 0.55
N SER A 53 18.05 8.69 1.76
CA SER A 53 16.86 7.86 1.98
C SER A 53 15.57 8.69 1.83
N THR A 54 14.41 8.02 1.77
CA THR A 54 13.12 8.69 1.70
C THR A 54 12.30 8.32 2.94
N GLU A 55 11.85 9.33 3.66
CA GLU A 55 10.93 9.19 4.77
C GLU A 55 9.50 9.43 4.32
N ILE A 56 8.59 8.58 4.82
CA ILE A 56 7.16 8.73 4.68
C ILE A 56 6.63 9.31 5.99
N ARG A 57 5.97 10.46 5.94
CA ARG A 57 5.42 11.14 7.10
C ARG A 57 3.94 11.39 6.92
N LEU A 58 3.17 11.24 7.99
CA LEU A 58 1.74 11.48 8.02
C LEU A 58 1.44 12.78 8.78
N TYR A 59 0.60 13.61 8.20
CA TYR A 59 0.15 14.86 8.81
C TYR A 59 -1.38 14.84 8.94
N SER A 60 -1.89 15.46 9.98
CA SER A 60 -3.31 15.71 10.14
C SER A 60 -3.76 16.90 9.27
N SER A 61 -5.07 17.06 9.09
CA SER A 61 -5.67 18.14 8.29
C SER A 61 -5.29 19.57 8.75
N ASN A 62 -4.83 19.73 9.99
CA ASN A 62 -4.33 21.00 10.50
C ASN A 62 -2.83 21.23 10.27
N GLY A 63 -2.16 20.35 9.52
CA GLY A 63 -0.74 20.42 9.21
C GLY A 63 0.20 19.97 10.32
N THR A 64 -0.30 19.29 11.35
CA THR A 64 0.53 18.74 12.44
C THR A 64 1.02 17.34 12.10
N GLU A 65 2.31 17.09 12.21
CA GLU A 65 2.91 15.77 12.00
C GLU A 65 2.41 14.76 13.05
N ILE A 66 1.94 13.62 12.59
CA ILE A 66 1.51 12.49 13.43
C ILE A 66 2.72 11.57 13.62
N LYS A 67 3.43 11.77 14.74
CA LYS A 67 4.66 11.00 15.04
C LYS A 67 4.40 9.55 15.39
N ASN A 68 3.23 9.24 15.95
CA ASN A 68 2.83 7.90 16.36
C ASN A 68 1.44 7.60 15.79
N PRO A 69 1.35 7.23 14.49
CA PRO A 69 0.08 6.83 13.90
C PRO A 69 -0.45 5.56 14.57
N SER A 70 -1.76 5.38 14.58
CA SER A 70 -2.36 4.10 14.96
C SER A 70 -1.98 3.03 13.94
N GLY A 71 -2.04 1.74 14.32
CA GLY A 71 -1.73 0.65 13.39
C GLY A 71 -2.54 0.71 12.09
N SER A 72 -3.82 1.10 12.17
CA SER A 72 -4.65 1.31 10.99
C SER A 72 -4.18 2.49 10.13
N GLN A 73 -3.83 3.62 10.74
CA GLN A 73 -3.31 4.79 10.01
C GLN A 73 -1.97 4.49 9.33
N GLU A 74 -1.08 3.79 10.04
CA GLU A 74 0.21 3.37 9.50
C GLU A 74 0.03 2.42 8.30
N THR A 75 -0.84 1.43 8.42
CA THR A 75 -1.14 0.49 7.34
C THR A 75 -1.72 1.21 6.13
N VAL A 76 -2.70 2.08 6.31
CA VAL A 76 -3.30 2.87 5.22
C VAL A 76 -2.25 3.77 4.55
N MET A 77 -1.38 4.42 5.32
CA MET A 77 -0.29 5.25 4.80
C MET A 77 0.65 4.45 3.89
N TYR A 78 1.14 3.29 4.35
CA TYR A 78 2.03 2.46 3.54
C TYR A 78 1.34 1.87 2.31
N MET A 79 0.07 1.45 2.42
CA MET A 79 -0.69 0.97 1.27
C MET A 79 -0.90 2.05 0.23
N SER A 80 -1.20 3.27 0.64
CA SER A 80 -1.38 4.41 -0.26
C SER A 80 -0.12 4.67 -1.09
N VAL A 81 1.04 4.63 -0.45
CA VAL A 81 2.33 4.76 -1.16
C VAL A 81 2.60 3.56 -2.07
N LEU A 82 2.29 2.33 -1.63
CA LEU A 82 2.46 1.13 -2.43
C LEU A 82 1.62 1.18 -3.71
N PHE A 83 0.34 1.56 -3.61
CA PHE A 83 -0.53 1.71 -4.78
C PHE A 83 -0.03 2.80 -5.72
N ALA A 84 0.41 3.93 -5.19
CA ALA A 84 0.98 5.00 -6.00
C ALA A 84 2.25 4.55 -6.75
N ILE A 85 3.16 3.83 -6.10
CA ILE A 85 4.35 3.25 -6.76
C ILE A 85 3.93 2.25 -7.85
N SER A 86 2.92 1.43 -7.54
CA SER A 86 2.40 0.44 -8.47
C SER A 86 1.88 1.09 -9.76
N ASP A 87 1.11 2.18 -9.65
CA ASP A 87 0.62 2.94 -10.81
C ASP A 87 1.77 3.51 -11.65
N PHE A 88 2.78 4.11 -11.01
CA PHE A 88 3.94 4.61 -11.74
C PHE A 88 4.74 3.52 -12.45
N THR A 89 4.75 2.30 -11.89
CA THR A 89 5.43 1.17 -12.51
C THR A 89 4.70 0.73 -13.77
N ASP A 90 3.37 0.71 -13.74
CA ASP A 90 2.55 0.33 -14.90
C ASP A 90 2.65 1.35 -16.05
N GLU A 91 2.68 2.65 -15.72
CA GLU A 91 2.83 3.70 -16.73
C GLU A 91 4.17 3.61 -17.49
N LYS A 92 5.18 2.99 -16.89
CA LYS A 92 6.54 2.92 -17.45
C LYS A 92 6.93 1.57 -18.04
N ARG A 93 6.17 0.52 -17.74
CA ARG A 93 6.49 -0.85 -18.16
C ARG A 93 5.25 -1.53 -18.71
N ASP A 94 5.42 -2.29 -19.79
CA ASP A 94 4.36 -3.14 -20.35
C ASP A 94 4.10 -4.41 -19.51
N GLU A 95 4.73 -4.54 -18.33
CA GLU A 95 4.63 -5.70 -17.46
C GLU A 95 3.82 -5.37 -16.21
N ASN A 96 2.70 -6.06 -16.02
CA ASN A 96 1.89 -5.98 -14.81
C ASN A 96 2.36 -7.00 -13.78
N TYR A 97 2.94 -6.53 -12.67
CA TYR A 97 3.30 -7.37 -11.54
C TYR A 97 2.10 -7.55 -10.61
N PRO A 98 1.83 -8.79 -10.14
CA PRO A 98 0.76 -9.01 -9.17
C PRO A 98 1.11 -8.36 -7.82
N LEU A 99 0.09 -7.84 -7.14
CA LEU A 99 0.18 -7.40 -5.76
C LEU A 99 -0.22 -8.55 -4.84
N ILE A 100 0.58 -8.80 -3.81
CA ILE A 100 0.31 -9.84 -2.83
C ILE A 100 0.12 -9.19 -1.47
N PHE A 101 -1.02 -9.44 -0.84
CA PHE A 101 -1.38 -8.93 0.48
C PHE A 101 -1.53 -10.10 1.45
N ASP A 102 -0.74 -10.10 2.52
CA ASP A 102 -0.83 -11.08 3.59
C ASP A 102 -1.34 -10.40 4.86
N ALA A 103 -2.58 -10.73 5.25
CA ALA A 103 -3.28 -10.17 6.40
C ALA A 103 -3.25 -8.62 6.49
N ALA A 104 -3.28 -7.95 5.33
CA ALA A 104 -3.08 -6.51 5.21
C ALA A 104 -4.16 -5.68 5.93
N THR A 105 -5.37 -6.23 6.05
CA THR A 105 -6.53 -5.60 6.70
C THR A 105 -6.64 -5.89 8.20
N SER A 106 -5.69 -6.63 8.78
CA SER A 106 -5.76 -7.10 10.18
C SER A 106 -5.87 -5.97 11.23
N SER A 107 -5.48 -4.75 10.89
CA SER A 107 -5.59 -3.56 11.73
C SER A 107 -6.78 -2.67 11.40
N PHE A 108 -7.63 -3.06 10.42
CA PHE A 108 -8.76 -2.28 9.95
C PHE A 108 -10.04 -2.60 10.75
N GLY A 109 -10.91 -1.59 10.86
CA GLY A 109 -12.31 -1.80 11.17
C GLY A 109 -13.11 -2.04 9.88
N ASP A 110 -14.38 -2.43 10.03
CA ASP A 110 -15.24 -2.89 8.93
C ASP A 110 -15.30 -1.88 7.76
N SER A 111 -15.40 -0.57 8.02
CA SER A 111 -15.49 0.45 6.98
C SER A 111 -14.22 0.58 6.16
N LYS A 112 -13.05 0.49 6.79
CA LYS A 112 -11.76 0.54 6.08
C LYS A 112 -11.45 -0.75 5.33
N GLU A 113 -11.90 -1.89 5.87
CA GLU A 113 -11.83 -3.18 5.18
C GLU A 113 -12.64 -3.11 3.88
N GLU A 114 -13.89 -2.58 3.93
CA GLU A 114 -14.72 -2.41 2.75
C GLU A 114 -14.07 -1.49 1.71
N GLU A 115 -13.53 -0.34 2.12
CA GLU A 115 -12.85 0.58 1.20
C GLU A 115 -11.57 -0.01 0.61
N PHE A 116 -10.81 -0.80 1.36
CA PHE A 116 -9.65 -1.53 0.84
C PHE A 116 -10.07 -2.46 -0.31
N TYR A 117 -11.11 -3.26 -0.14
CA TYR A 117 -11.60 -4.14 -1.20
C TYR A 117 -12.18 -3.36 -2.38
N ASN A 118 -12.86 -2.24 -2.15
CA ASN A 118 -13.34 -1.35 -3.20
C ASN A 118 -12.19 -0.75 -4.03
N VAL A 119 -11.07 -0.41 -3.40
CA VAL A 119 -9.88 0.08 -4.10
C VAL A 119 -9.25 -1.05 -4.91
N ILE A 120 -9.06 -2.24 -4.31
CA ILE A 120 -8.48 -3.41 -4.98
C ILE A 120 -9.28 -3.81 -6.22
N ASP A 121 -10.61 -3.84 -6.14
CA ASP A 121 -11.48 -4.23 -7.27
C ASP A 121 -11.39 -3.27 -8.46
N LYS A 122 -11.00 -2.03 -8.20
CA LYS A 122 -10.79 -1.00 -9.23
C LYS A 122 -9.37 -0.96 -9.80
N LEU A 123 -8.42 -1.66 -9.18
CA LEU A 123 -7.07 -1.76 -9.71
C LEU A 123 -7.08 -2.67 -10.95
N ASN A 124 -6.51 -2.18 -12.05
CA ASN A 124 -6.33 -3.00 -13.26
C ASN A 124 -5.13 -3.95 -13.12
N LYS A 125 -5.11 -4.73 -12.02
CA LYS A 125 -4.00 -5.62 -11.65
C LYS A 125 -4.48 -6.92 -11.06
N GLN A 126 -3.66 -7.96 -11.21
CA GLN A 126 -3.85 -9.18 -10.44
C GLN A 126 -3.48 -8.92 -8.98
N CYS A 127 -4.44 -9.13 -8.07
CA CYS A 127 -4.21 -9.05 -6.63
C CYS A 127 -4.43 -10.42 -6.00
N ILE A 128 -3.50 -10.85 -5.16
CA ILE A 128 -3.60 -12.09 -4.38
C ILE A 128 -3.70 -11.66 -2.91
N ILE A 129 -4.83 -11.96 -2.28
CA ILE A 129 -5.12 -11.53 -0.91
C ILE A 129 -5.24 -12.78 -0.04
N ILE A 130 -4.37 -12.89 0.96
CA ILE A 130 -4.39 -13.92 1.98
C ILE A 130 -5.01 -13.30 3.23
N THR A 131 -6.21 -13.71 3.58
CA THR A 131 -6.95 -13.11 4.70
C THR A 131 -7.87 -14.11 5.39
N LYS A 132 -8.29 -13.78 6.59
CA LYS A 132 -9.35 -14.45 7.36
C LYS A 132 -10.62 -13.61 7.48
N ASP A 133 -10.68 -12.43 6.88
CA ASP A 133 -11.75 -11.44 7.06
C ASP A 133 -13.14 -11.99 6.68
N PHE A 134 -13.18 -12.86 5.67
CA PHE A 134 -14.42 -13.51 5.24
C PHE A 134 -14.77 -14.82 5.98
N ILE A 135 -14.08 -15.11 7.09
CA ILE A 135 -14.31 -16.31 7.89
C ILE A 135 -14.91 -15.94 9.23
N THR A 136 -16.17 -16.36 9.47
CA THR A 136 -16.84 -16.22 10.77
C THR A 136 -17.17 -17.59 11.33
N LYS A 137 -16.70 -17.90 12.54
CA LYS A 137 -16.89 -19.21 13.22
C LYS A 137 -16.47 -20.40 12.32
N GLY A 138 -15.40 -20.23 11.54
CA GLY A 138 -14.87 -21.27 10.63
C GLY A 138 -15.65 -21.45 9.32
N GLN A 139 -16.67 -20.64 9.06
CA GLN A 139 -17.46 -20.65 7.83
C GLN A 139 -17.13 -19.40 7.00
N ILE A 140 -17.11 -19.56 5.67
CA ILE A 140 -16.88 -18.47 4.73
C ILE A 140 -18.19 -17.70 4.55
N ARG A 141 -18.13 -16.36 4.67
CA ARG A 141 -19.24 -15.44 4.39
C ARG A 141 -19.32 -15.18 2.88
N LEU A 142 -19.99 -16.07 2.15
CA LEU A 142 -20.09 -15.98 0.68
C LEU A 142 -20.77 -14.69 0.22
N SER A 143 -21.77 -14.20 0.96
CA SER A 143 -22.49 -12.96 0.63
C SER A 143 -21.57 -11.71 0.52
N ASP A 144 -20.47 -11.71 1.25
CA ASP A 144 -19.53 -10.59 1.22
C ASP A 144 -18.53 -10.72 0.07
N ILE A 145 -18.22 -11.98 -0.30
CA ILE A 145 -17.33 -12.31 -1.42
C ILE A 145 -18.02 -12.14 -2.77
N ASP A 146 -19.32 -12.45 -2.86
CA ASP A 146 -20.11 -12.35 -4.09
C ASP A 146 -20.18 -10.92 -4.65
N LYS A 147 -19.84 -9.92 -3.83
CA LYS A 147 -19.72 -8.51 -4.24
C LYS A 147 -18.39 -8.20 -4.94
N LEU A 148 -17.41 -9.08 -4.84
CA LEU A 148 -16.06 -8.88 -5.39
C LEU A 148 -15.88 -9.68 -6.68
N THR A 149 -15.20 -9.09 -7.65
CA THR A 149 -14.84 -9.76 -8.91
C THR A 149 -13.59 -10.63 -8.73
N CYS A 150 -13.68 -11.69 -7.91
CA CYS A 150 -12.52 -12.50 -7.56
C CYS A 150 -12.79 -14.01 -7.53
N GLY A 151 -11.72 -14.79 -7.71
CA GLY A 151 -11.71 -16.23 -7.42
C GLY A 151 -11.37 -16.45 -5.94
N VAL A 152 -12.12 -17.34 -5.27
CA VAL A 152 -11.93 -17.62 -3.84
C VAL A 152 -11.35 -19.00 -3.65
N TYR A 153 -10.27 -19.10 -2.88
CA TYR A 153 -9.60 -20.35 -2.55
C TYR A 153 -9.47 -20.48 -1.02
N ARG A 154 -9.80 -21.66 -0.49
CA ARG A 154 -9.64 -21.96 0.93
C ARG A 154 -8.39 -22.81 1.16
N ILE A 155 -7.46 -22.28 1.94
CA ILE A 155 -6.30 -23.06 2.42
C ILE A 155 -6.72 -23.87 3.64
N LYS A 156 -6.49 -25.20 3.61
CA LYS A 156 -6.74 -26.09 4.75
C LYS A 156 -5.43 -26.78 5.14
N LYS A 157 -5.18 -26.85 6.47
CA LYS A 157 -4.07 -27.64 6.99
C LYS A 157 -4.31 -29.13 6.65
N ALA A 158 -3.33 -29.81 6.07
CA ALA A 158 -3.42 -31.25 5.82
C ALA A 158 -3.45 -32.03 7.15
N ALA A 159 -4.14 -33.17 7.18
CA ALA A 159 -4.28 -33.96 8.41
C ALA A 159 -2.94 -34.48 8.98
N ASN A 160 -1.94 -34.66 8.11
CA ASN A 160 -0.57 -35.11 8.43
C ASN A 160 0.47 -34.02 8.29
N PHE A 161 0.07 -32.75 8.39
CA PHE A 161 0.98 -31.61 8.35
C PHE A 161 1.85 -31.59 9.60
N ASP A 162 3.17 -31.69 9.43
CA ASP A 162 4.17 -31.54 10.51
C ASP A 162 4.90 -30.20 10.37
N GLU A 163 4.71 -29.32 11.34
CA GLU A 163 5.34 -27.99 11.37
C GLU A 163 6.87 -28.06 11.42
N ARG A 164 7.44 -29.19 11.86
CA ARG A 164 8.89 -29.42 11.94
C ARG A 164 9.55 -29.59 10.58
N ASN A 165 8.79 -29.87 9.54
CA ASN A 165 9.28 -30.04 8.17
C ASN A 165 9.25 -28.77 7.32
N MET A 166 8.92 -27.61 7.87
CA MET A 166 8.98 -26.32 7.18
C MET A 166 10.38 -25.67 7.16
N ALA A 167 11.37 -26.27 7.79
CA ALA A 167 12.73 -25.72 7.95
C ALA A 167 13.77 -26.34 6.98
N THR A 168 13.36 -26.71 5.77
CA THR A 168 14.30 -27.15 4.71
C THR A 168 14.19 -26.27 3.48
#